data_5692a22cec51dfc9b52b35050c59b989
#
_entry.id   5692a22cec51dfc9b52b35050c59b989
#
_cell.length_a   1.000
_cell.length_b   1.000
_cell.length_c   1.000
_cell.angle_alpha   90.00
_cell.angle_beta   90.00
_cell.angle_gamma   90.00
#
_symmetry.space_group_name_H-M   'P 1'
#
loop_
_entity.id
_entity.type
_entity.pdbx_description
1 polymer ?
#
loop_
_entity_poly.entity_id
_entity_poly.type
_entity_poly.pdbx_seq_one_letter_code
_entity_poly.pdbx_strand_id
1 'polypeptide(L)'
;MNRVTKRTWLMSLFVLVLLGGMALFLWEYATQAREWVVFTGSPHVYNGSNIGCGTIVDRSGITLLDITETRTYASDEATRKSTLHWLGDRKGYIQADAVSAYAAQMAGFDLVDGVYGASGTGGEAELSISAK
;
A
#
# COMPACT_ATOMS: atom_id res chain seq x y z
N MET A 1 15.99 -53.75 -8.78
CA MET A 1 15.63 -52.85 -7.66
C MET A 1 16.24 -51.44 -7.78
N ASN A 2 17.47 -51.26 -8.24
CA ASN A 2 18.12 -49.95 -8.21
C ASN A 2 17.54 -48.80 -9.09
N ARG A 3 16.83 -49.12 -10.17
CA ARG A 3 16.24 -48.10 -11.07
C ARG A 3 14.95 -47.50 -10.50
N VAL A 4 14.13 -48.26 -9.85
CA VAL A 4 12.88 -47.82 -9.21
C VAL A 4 13.23 -46.91 -8.03
N THR A 5 14.16 -47.31 -7.17
CA THR A 5 14.60 -46.54 -6.01
C THR A 5 15.21 -45.16 -6.42
N LYS A 6 16.00 -45.13 -7.49
CA LYS A 6 16.56 -43.85 -8.00
C LYS A 6 15.47 -42.89 -8.51
N ARG A 7 14.45 -43.43 -9.20
CA ARG A 7 13.32 -42.62 -9.69
C ARG A 7 12.48 -42.10 -8.54
N THR A 8 12.20 -42.91 -7.55
CA THR A 8 11.46 -42.49 -6.35
C THR A 8 12.22 -41.43 -5.59
N TRP A 9 13.53 -41.56 -5.40
CA TRP A 9 14.37 -40.54 -4.74
C TRP A 9 14.37 -39.21 -5.51
N LEU A 10 14.48 -39.29 -6.85
CA LEU A 10 14.45 -38.09 -7.69
C LEU A 10 13.09 -37.37 -7.63
N MET A 11 11.98 -38.12 -7.65
CA MET A 11 10.65 -37.58 -7.46
C MET A 11 10.48 -36.94 -6.08
N SER A 12 10.98 -37.58 -5.03
CA SER A 12 10.96 -37.01 -3.67
C SER A 12 11.75 -35.72 -3.58
N LEU A 13 12.88 -35.61 -4.27
CA LEU A 13 13.67 -34.39 -4.35
C LEU A 13 12.90 -33.27 -5.02
N PHE A 14 12.22 -33.56 -6.14
CA PHE A 14 11.36 -32.56 -6.81
C PHE A 14 10.23 -32.07 -5.89
N VAL A 15 9.57 -32.96 -5.18
CA VAL A 15 8.53 -32.58 -4.21
C VAL A 15 9.10 -31.69 -3.11
N LEU A 16 10.27 -32.00 -2.57
CA LEU A 16 10.93 -31.17 -1.57
C LEU A 16 11.28 -29.77 -2.10
N VAL A 17 11.81 -29.68 -3.31
CA VAL A 17 12.12 -28.39 -3.96
C VAL A 17 10.85 -27.57 -4.16
N LEU A 18 9.75 -28.20 -4.62
CA LEU A 18 8.48 -27.53 -4.81
C LEU A 18 7.89 -27.03 -3.50
N LEU A 19 7.90 -27.86 -2.45
CA LEU A 19 7.45 -27.46 -1.11
C LEU A 19 8.30 -26.35 -0.53
N GLY A 20 9.62 -26.40 -0.72
CA GLY A 20 10.54 -25.32 -0.33
C GLY A 20 10.25 -24.00 -1.06
N GLY A 21 10.02 -24.07 -2.37
CA GLY A 21 9.64 -22.88 -3.16
C GLY A 21 8.30 -22.30 -2.71
N MET A 22 7.32 -23.14 -2.42
CA MET A 22 6.03 -22.69 -1.90
C MET A 22 6.15 -22.06 -0.52
N ALA A 23 6.97 -22.59 0.37
CA ALA A 23 7.22 -22.04 1.67
C ALA A 23 7.91 -20.66 1.59
N LEU A 24 8.89 -20.50 0.69
CA LEU A 24 9.54 -19.22 0.43
C LEU A 24 8.55 -18.19 -0.13
N PHE A 25 7.73 -18.58 -1.09
CA PHE A 25 6.70 -17.69 -1.64
C PHE A 25 5.71 -17.22 -0.56
N LEU A 26 5.24 -18.13 0.29
CA LEU A 26 4.33 -17.77 1.39
C LEU A 26 5.00 -16.83 2.40
N TRP A 27 6.28 -17.03 2.65
CA TRP A 27 7.06 -16.13 3.49
C TRP A 27 7.17 -14.73 2.88
N GLU A 28 7.55 -14.63 1.60
CA GLU A 28 7.60 -13.36 0.89
C GLU A 28 6.23 -12.68 0.81
N TYR A 29 5.18 -13.45 0.50
CA TYR A 29 3.82 -12.94 0.49
C TYR A 29 3.43 -12.36 1.86
N ALA A 30 3.68 -13.07 2.95
CA ALA A 30 3.33 -12.60 4.28
C ALA A 30 4.11 -11.32 4.69
N THR A 31 5.34 -11.14 4.19
CA THR A 31 6.20 -10.02 4.58
C THR A 31 6.16 -8.83 3.63
N GLN A 32 5.96 -9.06 2.33
CA GLN A 32 6.14 -8.04 1.30
C GLN A 32 4.89 -7.78 0.44
N ALA A 33 3.80 -8.55 0.61
CA ALA A 33 2.62 -8.44 -0.26
C ALA A 33 2.05 -7.02 -0.30
N ARG A 34 2.10 -6.28 0.81
CA ARG A 34 1.68 -4.88 0.87
C ARG A 34 2.45 -3.99 -0.12
N GLU A 35 3.77 -4.18 -0.21
CA GLU A 35 4.61 -3.39 -1.12
C GLU A 35 4.38 -3.75 -2.58
N TRP A 36 4.09 -5.02 -2.86
CA TRP A 36 3.81 -5.47 -4.23
C TRP A 36 2.57 -4.83 -4.84
N VAL A 37 1.61 -4.46 -4.01
CA VAL A 37 0.32 -3.92 -4.48
C VAL A 37 0.37 -2.40 -4.67
N VAL A 38 1.28 -1.70 -3.98
CA VAL A 38 1.36 -0.23 -4.00
C VAL A 38 2.33 0.33 -5.04
N PHE A 39 2.63 -0.42 -6.11
CA PHE A 39 3.45 0.12 -7.19
C PHE A 39 2.77 1.32 -7.87
N THR A 40 3.57 2.25 -8.38
CA THR A 40 3.07 3.45 -9.07
C THR A 40 2.20 3.06 -10.26
N GLY A 41 0.95 3.52 -10.26
CA GLY A 41 -0.05 3.20 -11.27
C GLY A 41 -0.90 1.96 -10.95
N SER A 42 -0.77 1.36 -9.77
CA SER A 42 -1.68 0.31 -9.32
C SER A 42 -3.11 0.83 -9.26
N PRO A 43 -4.07 0.25 -10.00
CA PRO A 43 -5.46 0.71 -10.01
C PRO A 43 -6.19 0.45 -8.68
N HIS A 44 -5.60 -0.37 -7.79
CA HIS A 44 -6.15 -0.67 -6.47
C HIS A 44 -5.82 0.42 -5.44
N VAL A 45 -4.75 1.17 -5.66
CA VAL A 45 -4.22 2.16 -4.71
C VAL A 45 -4.29 3.56 -5.27
N TYR A 46 -4.09 3.71 -6.59
CA TYR A 46 -4.00 5.01 -7.23
C TYR A 46 -5.23 5.28 -8.10
N ASN A 47 -5.77 6.51 -7.98
CA ASN A 47 -6.73 7.05 -8.91
C ASN A 47 -6.01 8.09 -9.78
N GLY A 48 -5.53 7.64 -10.93
CA GLY A 48 -4.61 8.42 -11.76
C GLY A 48 -3.23 8.52 -11.11
N SER A 49 -2.74 9.74 -10.88
CA SER A 49 -1.44 10.00 -10.24
C SER A 49 -1.51 10.10 -8.72
N ASN A 50 -2.71 9.99 -8.14
CA ASN A 50 -2.95 10.18 -6.72
C ASN A 50 -3.35 8.89 -6.02
N ILE A 51 -2.93 8.74 -4.76
CA ILE A 51 -3.41 7.66 -3.89
C ILE A 51 -4.91 7.78 -3.72
N GLY A 52 -5.61 6.65 -3.86
CA GLY A 52 -7.07 6.57 -3.85
C GLY A 52 -7.66 6.23 -2.48
N CYS A 53 -6.88 6.11 -1.40
CA CYS A 53 -7.37 5.73 -0.08
C CYS A 53 -6.48 6.25 1.05
N GLY A 54 -7.04 6.31 2.25
CA GLY A 54 -6.34 6.68 3.48
C GLY A 54 -6.61 8.09 3.96
N THR A 55 -6.15 8.37 5.17
CA THR A 55 -6.30 9.67 5.84
C THR A 55 -4.94 10.21 6.26
N ILE A 56 -4.70 11.49 6.06
CA ILE A 56 -3.47 12.16 6.48
C ILE A 56 -3.84 13.21 7.53
N VAL A 57 -3.17 13.11 8.66
CA VAL A 57 -3.34 14.04 9.78
C VAL A 57 -2.04 14.79 10.07
N ASP A 58 -2.15 15.94 10.71
CA ASP A 58 -1.00 16.64 11.25
C ASP A 58 -0.61 16.07 12.62
N ARG A 59 0.50 16.52 13.18
CA ARG A 59 0.97 16.13 14.51
C ARG A 59 -0.02 16.42 15.64
N SER A 60 -1.00 17.29 15.42
CA SER A 60 -2.04 17.67 16.38
C SER A 60 -3.33 16.83 16.19
N GLY A 61 -3.34 15.88 15.26
CA GLY A 61 -4.52 15.08 14.91
C GLY A 61 -5.53 15.82 14.02
N ILE A 62 -5.14 16.94 13.41
CA ILE A 62 -6.02 17.67 12.49
C ILE A 62 -5.96 16.99 11.12
N THR A 63 -7.10 16.59 10.57
CA THR A 63 -7.18 15.98 9.24
C THR A 63 -6.80 16.99 8.17
N LEU A 64 -5.74 16.69 7.44
CA LEU A 64 -5.25 17.50 6.32
C LEU A 64 -5.81 17.01 4.99
N LEU A 65 -5.95 15.68 4.85
CA LEU A 65 -6.49 15.03 3.66
C LEU A 65 -7.21 13.75 4.08
N ASP A 66 -8.43 13.59 3.63
CA ASP A 66 -9.22 12.36 3.76
C ASP A 66 -9.62 11.84 2.38
N ILE A 67 -9.31 10.57 2.12
CA ILE A 67 -9.56 9.89 0.84
C ILE A 67 -10.37 8.60 1.08
N THR A 68 -11.18 8.53 2.11
CA THR A 68 -11.98 7.32 2.40
C THR A 68 -13.12 7.14 1.40
N GLU A 69 -13.94 8.15 1.19
CA GLU A 69 -15.03 8.13 0.21
C GLU A 69 -14.78 9.11 -0.92
N THR A 70 -14.44 10.33 -0.56
CA THR A 70 -14.15 11.40 -1.52
C THR A 70 -12.90 12.15 -1.06
N ARG A 71 -12.09 12.60 -2.02
CA ARG A 71 -10.88 13.37 -1.70
C ARG A 71 -11.24 14.73 -1.11
N THR A 72 -11.17 14.84 0.21
CA THR A 72 -11.51 16.01 1.01
C THR A 72 -10.27 16.58 1.67
N TYR A 73 -10.00 17.86 1.43
CA TYR A 73 -8.88 18.59 2.04
C TYR A 73 -9.33 19.37 3.26
N ALA A 74 -8.36 19.80 4.08
CA ALA A 74 -8.61 20.68 5.20
C ALA A 74 -9.49 21.88 4.82
N SER A 75 -10.43 22.23 5.69
CA SER A 75 -11.38 23.33 5.46
C SER A 75 -10.72 24.70 5.41
N ASP A 76 -9.63 24.89 6.19
CA ASP A 76 -8.87 26.13 6.22
C ASP A 76 -8.03 26.29 4.93
N GLU A 77 -8.22 27.44 4.26
CA GLU A 77 -7.55 27.72 2.99
C GLU A 77 -6.06 27.90 3.12
N ALA A 78 -5.57 28.49 4.20
CA ALA A 78 -4.15 28.70 4.43
C ALA A 78 -3.44 27.35 4.65
N THR A 79 -3.99 26.50 5.49
CA THR A 79 -3.52 25.12 5.72
C THR A 79 -3.52 24.31 4.43
N ARG A 80 -4.58 24.37 3.66
CA ARG A 80 -4.70 23.65 2.38
C ARG A 80 -3.65 24.10 1.37
N LYS A 81 -3.37 25.40 1.26
CA LYS A 81 -2.35 25.94 0.35
C LYS A 81 -0.93 25.58 0.81
N SER A 82 -0.65 25.67 2.09
CA SER A 82 0.69 25.37 2.64
C SER A 82 1.05 23.87 2.56
N THR A 83 0.06 23.00 2.64
CA THR A 83 0.27 21.53 2.59
C THR A 83 0.17 20.93 1.19
N LEU A 84 -0.17 21.73 0.16
CA LEU A 84 -0.42 21.26 -1.19
C LEU A 84 0.75 20.46 -1.80
N HIS A 85 2.00 20.86 -1.53
CA HIS A 85 3.19 20.16 -2.01
C HIS A 85 3.37 18.78 -1.42
N TRP A 86 2.82 18.55 -0.22
CA TRP A 86 2.91 17.26 0.46
C TRP A 86 1.76 16.33 0.10
N LEU A 87 0.57 16.92 -0.11
CA LEU A 87 -0.68 16.19 -0.29
C LEU A 87 -1.08 16.01 -1.76
N GLY A 88 -0.48 16.80 -2.65
CA GLY A 88 -0.87 16.84 -4.06
C GLY A 88 -2.22 17.52 -4.30
N ASP A 89 -2.52 17.77 -5.56
CA ASP A 89 -3.78 18.40 -5.97
C ASP A 89 -4.84 17.35 -6.37
N ARG A 90 -6.09 17.81 -6.50
CA ARG A 90 -7.21 16.94 -6.89
C ARG A 90 -7.07 16.36 -8.30
N LYS A 91 -6.38 17.05 -9.20
CA LYS A 91 -6.21 16.66 -10.61
C LYS A 91 -4.94 15.85 -10.88
N GLY A 92 -4.04 15.73 -9.89
CA GLY A 92 -2.79 15.00 -10.03
C GLY A 92 -1.68 15.75 -10.79
N TYR A 93 -1.79 17.07 -10.94
CA TYR A 93 -0.73 17.88 -11.55
C TYR A 93 0.45 18.10 -10.61
N ILE A 94 0.19 18.07 -9.30
CA ILE A 94 1.22 18.18 -8.26
C ILE A 94 1.39 16.82 -7.65
N GLN A 95 2.57 16.23 -7.82
CA GLN A 95 2.93 14.97 -7.18
C GLN A 95 3.05 15.16 -5.68
N ALA A 96 2.43 14.25 -4.94
CA ALA A 96 2.46 14.23 -3.48
C ALA A 96 3.56 13.27 -3.00
N ASP A 97 4.80 13.74 -2.94
CA ASP A 97 5.95 12.90 -2.59
C ASP A 97 5.81 12.26 -1.20
N ALA A 98 5.28 12.98 -0.23
CA ALA A 98 5.03 12.45 1.10
C ALA A 98 3.97 11.35 1.09
N VAL A 99 2.90 11.53 0.32
CA VAL A 99 1.81 10.56 0.19
C VAL A 99 2.28 9.30 -0.52
N SER A 100 3.14 9.43 -1.54
CA SER A 100 3.75 8.30 -2.24
C SER A 100 4.64 7.47 -1.32
N ALA A 101 5.39 8.12 -0.44
CA ALA A 101 6.27 7.42 0.50
C ALA A 101 5.50 6.55 1.51
N TYR A 102 4.27 6.95 1.86
CA TYR A 102 3.42 6.22 2.80
C TYR A 102 2.30 5.43 2.12
N ALA A 103 2.35 5.26 0.81
CA ALA A 103 1.34 4.57 0.02
C ALA A 103 0.97 3.19 0.56
N ALA A 104 1.98 2.41 0.97
CA ALA A 104 1.77 1.07 1.52
C ALA A 104 0.98 1.07 2.84
N GLN A 105 1.16 2.10 3.67
CA GLN A 105 0.43 2.24 4.94
C GLN A 105 -0.99 2.75 4.70
N MET A 106 -1.15 3.65 3.75
CA MET A 106 -2.44 4.26 3.41
C MET A 106 -3.36 3.33 2.61
N ALA A 107 -2.79 2.37 1.87
CA ALA A 107 -3.54 1.46 1.00
C ALA A 107 -4.51 0.54 1.76
N GLY A 108 -4.39 0.39 3.08
CA GLY A 108 -5.28 -0.47 3.86
C GLY A 108 -5.20 -1.94 3.44
N PHE A 109 -4.00 -2.46 3.23
CA PHE A 109 -3.79 -3.84 2.82
C PHE A 109 -4.10 -4.81 3.96
N ASP A 110 -4.99 -5.77 3.70
CA ASP A 110 -5.21 -6.95 4.52
C ASP A 110 -4.69 -8.21 3.82
N LEU A 111 -4.08 -9.13 4.59
CA LEU A 111 -3.45 -10.33 4.05
C LEU A 111 -4.47 -11.33 3.47
N VAL A 112 -5.68 -11.33 4.01
CA VAL A 112 -6.76 -12.28 3.63
C VAL A 112 -7.62 -11.70 2.52
N ASP A 113 -8.04 -10.44 2.65
CA ASP A 113 -8.98 -9.79 1.74
C ASP A 113 -8.28 -8.98 0.63
N GLY A 114 -6.98 -8.76 0.77
CA GLY A 114 -6.20 -8.01 -0.21
C GLY A 114 -6.25 -6.50 0.03
N VAL A 115 -6.20 -5.71 -1.04
CA VAL A 115 -6.20 -4.24 -0.96
C VAL A 115 -7.62 -3.71 -0.97
N TYR A 116 -7.95 -2.88 0.01
CA TYR A 116 -9.18 -2.12 0.02
C TYR A 116 -9.03 -0.88 -0.90
N GLY A 117 -9.96 -0.70 -1.81
CA GLY A 117 -10.05 0.50 -2.64
C GLY A 117 -10.50 1.73 -1.84
N ALA A 118 -10.78 2.83 -2.54
CA ALA A 118 -11.16 4.12 -1.95
C ALA A 118 -12.38 4.07 -1.00
N SER A 119 -13.17 3.02 -1.04
CA SER A 119 -14.30 2.76 -0.13
C SER A 119 -13.95 1.88 1.07
N GLY A 120 -12.69 1.45 1.20
CA GLY A 120 -12.22 0.60 2.30
C GLY A 120 -11.62 1.40 3.44
N THR A 121 -11.26 0.68 4.51
CA THR A 121 -10.55 1.24 5.65
C THR A 121 -9.09 1.47 5.28
N GLY A 122 -8.78 2.61 4.68
CA GLY A 122 -7.41 3.06 4.47
C GLY A 122 -6.69 3.30 5.79
N GLY A 123 -5.35 3.20 5.77
CA GLY A 123 -4.51 3.53 6.90
C GLY A 123 -4.44 5.04 7.15
N GLU A 124 -4.03 5.41 8.35
CA GLU A 124 -3.75 6.80 8.73
C GLU A 124 -2.25 7.07 8.69
N ALA A 125 -1.87 8.20 8.11
CA ALA A 125 -0.50 8.69 8.09
C ALA A 125 -0.41 10.02 8.82
N GLU A 126 0.42 10.09 9.87
CA GLU A 126 0.69 11.31 10.62
C GLU A 126 1.90 12.05 10.05
N LEU A 127 1.74 13.32 9.70
CA LEU A 127 2.83 14.19 9.30
C LEU A 127 3.45 14.86 10.52
N SER A 128 4.77 15.04 10.50
CA SER A 128 5.52 15.74 11.56
C SER A 128 5.26 17.26 11.62
N ILE A 129 4.56 17.81 10.65
CA ILE A 129 4.18 19.23 10.58
C ILE A 129 2.96 19.51 11.45
N SER A 130 2.84 20.76 11.91
CA SER A 130 1.65 21.27 12.60
C SER A 130 0.92 22.27 11.72
N ALA A 131 -0.40 22.12 11.61
CA ALA A 131 -1.25 23.00 10.84
C ALA A 131 -1.62 24.32 11.57
N LYS A 132 -1.12 24.50 12.81
CA LYS A 132 -1.28 25.71 13.62
C LYS A 132 -0.13 26.65 13.47
#